data_8d377b8904f101b98456b5446ca74953
#
_entry.id   8d377b8904f101b98456b5446ca74953
#
_cell.length_a   1.000
_cell.length_b   1.000
_cell.length_c   1.000
_cell.angle_alpha   90.00
_cell.angle_beta   90.00
_cell.angle_gamma   90.00
#
_symmetry.space_group_name_H-M   'P 1'
#
loop_
_entity.id
_entity.type
_entity.pdbx_description
1 polymer ?
#
loop_
_entity_poly.entity_id
_entity_poly.type
_entity_poly.pdbx_seq_one_letter_code
_entity_poly.pdbx_strand_id
1 'polypeptide(L)'
;VCLVTSGPGATNLVTGLATANYDSVPLVCFTGQVARHLIGNDAFQEVDIVGITRNITKYSVTVRDRKDLGKIIKMAFHIARTGKPGPVLIDLPKDIQTASGPAEYPDKVEIRGYRVNDTVHVGQLKRAYKMLKSAKKPLILAGGGINVARANENLRRFVEAENVPVVTTIMGKGAIPTTHPLYVGNCGMHGKYAANKAVSECDLLFSIGTRFNDRITGDLNEFAPKAKIVHIDVDTASI
;
A
#
# COMPACT_ATOMS: atom_id res chain seq x y z
N VAL A 1 -4.68 -9.64 -10.31
CA VAL A 1 -3.71 -10.52 -10.95
C VAL A 1 -3.53 -10.10 -12.39
N CYS A 2 -2.28 -9.99 -12.86
CA CYS A 2 -1.92 -9.77 -14.24
C CYS A 2 -1.14 -10.98 -14.77
N LEU A 3 -1.33 -11.31 -16.04
CA LEU A 3 -0.60 -12.35 -16.74
C LEU A 3 -0.20 -11.81 -18.12
N VAL A 4 1.10 -11.79 -18.41
CA VAL A 4 1.63 -11.25 -19.67
C VAL A 4 2.75 -12.13 -20.23
N THR A 5 3.01 -11.99 -21.53
CA THR A 5 4.14 -12.67 -22.19
C THR A 5 5.49 -12.07 -21.77
N SER A 6 6.57 -12.73 -22.17
CA SER A 6 7.98 -12.27 -21.96
C SER A 6 8.28 -10.97 -22.73
N GLY A 7 9.44 -10.41 -22.48
CA GLY A 7 9.97 -9.26 -23.22
C GLY A 7 9.04 -8.05 -23.14
N PRO A 8 8.50 -7.59 -24.27
CA PRO A 8 7.69 -6.36 -24.32
C PRO A 8 6.40 -6.46 -23.49
N GLY A 9 5.80 -7.65 -23.34
CA GLY A 9 4.65 -7.84 -22.45
C GLY A 9 5.01 -7.57 -21.01
N ALA A 10 6.13 -8.09 -20.55
CA ALA A 10 6.62 -7.90 -19.20
C ALA A 10 7.05 -6.44 -18.93
N THR A 11 7.79 -5.81 -19.85
CA THR A 11 8.25 -4.43 -19.68
C THR A 11 7.12 -3.41 -19.67
N ASN A 12 6.01 -3.66 -20.38
CA ASN A 12 4.83 -2.80 -20.34
C ASN A 12 4.13 -2.77 -18.96
N LEU A 13 4.41 -3.72 -18.06
CA LEU A 13 3.90 -3.68 -16.68
C LEU A 13 4.63 -2.69 -15.79
N VAL A 14 5.84 -2.22 -16.14
CA VAL A 14 6.72 -1.45 -15.25
C VAL A 14 6.03 -0.22 -14.68
N THR A 15 5.38 0.59 -15.52
CA THR A 15 4.63 1.77 -15.06
C THR A 15 3.50 1.38 -14.10
N GLY A 16 2.73 0.33 -14.44
CA GLY A 16 1.63 -0.15 -13.60
C GLY A 16 2.11 -0.70 -12.26
N LEU A 17 3.25 -1.43 -12.24
CA LEU A 17 3.89 -1.92 -11.03
C LEU A 17 4.38 -0.76 -10.14
N ALA A 18 5.04 0.24 -10.73
CA ALA A 18 5.47 1.42 -10.00
C ALA A 18 4.27 2.15 -9.35
N THR A 19 3.20 2.39 -10.10
CA THR A 19 1.96 2.98 -9.57
C THR A 19 1.37 2.15 -8.44
N ALA A 20 1.24 0.83 -8.63
CA ALA A 20 0.72 -0.07 -7.60
C ALA A 20 1.57 -0.07 -6.32
N ASN A 21 2.90 0.03 -6.45
CA ASN A 21 3.80 0.12 -5.30
C ASN A 21 3.62 1.43 -4.52
N TYR A 22 3.55 2.55 -5.21
CA TYR A 22 3.34 3.86 -4.58
C TYR A 22 1.95 3.99 -3.96
N ASP A 23 0.92 3.43 -4.58
CA ASP A 23 -0.47 3.52 -4.09
C ASP A 23 -0.86 2.37 -3.16
N SER A 24 0.10 1.51 -2.80
CA SER A 24 -0.13 0.36 -1.91
C SER A 24 -1.22 -0.58 -2.41
N VAL A 25 -1.25 -0.81 -3.72
CA VAL A 25 -2.23 -1.71 -4.36
C VAL A 25 -1.67 -3.13 -4.38
N PRO A 26 -2.33 -4.11 -3.74
CA PRO A 26 -1.90 -5.50 -3.80
C PRO A 26 -2.10 -6.07 -5.21
N LEU A 27 -1.01 -6.41 -5.88
CA LEU A 27 -1.01 -6.91 -7.25
C LEU A 27 -0.05 -8.09 -7.37
N VAL A 28 -0.49 -9.20 -7.97
CA VAL A 28 0.39 -10.32 -8.33
C VAL A 28 0.47 -10.39 -9.84
N CYS A 29 1.68 -10.20 -10.38
CA CYS A 29 1.96 -10.26 -11.80
C CYS A 29 2.73 -11.54 -12.13
N PHE A 30 2.29 -12.22 -13.17
CA PHE A 30 2.98 -13.33 -13.80
C PHE A 30 3.51 -12.88 -15.15
N THR A 31 4.80 -12.99 -15.36
CA THR A 31 5.44 -12.72 -16.64
C THR A 31 5.95 -14.02 -17.26
N GLY A 32 5.78 -14.19 -18.54
CA GLY A 32 6.48 -15.25 -19.26
C GLY A 32 7.97 -14.95 -19.33
N GLN A 33 8.79 -16.02 -19.46
CA GLN A 33 10.22 -15.92 -19.68
C GLN A 33 10.65 -17.01 -20.68
N VAL A 34 11.76 -16.80 -21.34
CA VAL A 34 12.40 -17.83 -22.20
C VAL A 34 12.75 -19.05 -21.35
N ALA A 35 12.99 -20.21 -21.96
CA ALA A 35 13.39 -21.41 -21.24
C ALA A 35 14.69 -21.15 -20.44
N ARG A 36 14.84 -21.75 -19.26
CA ARG A 36 15.93 -21.47 -18.32
C ARG A 36 17.33 -21.57 -18.92
N HIS A 37 17.55 -22.50 -19.85
CA HIS A 37 18.84 -22.68 -20.53
C HIS A 37 19.17 -21.58 -21.55
N LEU A 38 18.19 -20.75 -21.91
CA LEU A 38 18.38 -19.61 -22.81
C LEU A 38 18.58 -18.29 -22.07
N ILE A 39 18.28 -18.23 -20.76
CA ILE A 39 18.43 -17.00 -19.96
C ILE A 39 19.90 -16.58 -19.92
N GLY A 40 20.17 -15.33 -20.30
CA GLY A 40 21.51 -14.75 -20.38
C GLY A 40 22.22 -14.99 -21.73
N ASN A 41 21.49 -15.45 -22.75
CA ASN A 41 22.05 -15.73 -24.09
C ASN A 41 21.41 -14.85 -25.18
N ASP A 42 20.87 -13.68 -24.82
CA ASP A 42 20.22 -12.73 -25.74
C ASP A 42 19.10 -13.38 -26.59
N ALA A 43 18.32 -14.28 -25.99
CA ALA A 43 17.25 -14.97 -26.69
C ALA A 43 16.12 -14.01 -27.07
N PHE A 44 15.37 -14.37 -28.13
CA PHE A 44 14.26 -13.53 -28.61
C PHE A 44 13.24 -13.23 -27.51
N GLN A 45 12.97 -11.95 -27.29
CA GLN A 45 12.10 -11.43 -26.22
C GLN A 45 12.54 -11.82 -24.80
N GLU A 46 13.81 -12.11 -24.58
CA GLU A 46 14.38 -12.21 -23.25
C GLU A 46 14.48 -10.82 -22.61
N VAL A 47 14.18 -10.72 -21.30
CA VAL A 47 14.42 -9.53 -20.50
C VAL A 47 14.60 -9.91 -19.04
N ASP A 48 15.54 -9.28 -18.34
CA ASP A 48 15.64 -9.38 -16.87
C ASP A 48 14.57 -8.53 -16.20
N ILE A 49 13.34 -8.99 -16.27
CA ILE A 49 12.20 -8.27 -15.68
C ILE A 49 12.30 -8.22 -14.15
N VAL A 50 12.89 -9.21 -13.51
CA VAL A 50 13.12 -9.25 -12.07
C VAL A 50 14.10 -8.14 -11.66
N GLY A 51 15.20 -7.97 -12.38
CA GLY A 51 16.15 -6.88 -12.17
C GLY A 51 15.51 -5.50 -12.35
N ILE A 52 14.74 -5.31 -13.44
CA ILE A 52 14.06 -4.05 -13.74
C ILE A 52 13.03 -3.69 -12.64
N THR A 53 12.29 -4.66 -12.14
CA THR A 53 11.17 -4.41 -11.22
C THR A 53 11.52 -4.51 -9.73
N ARG A 54 12.75 -4.86 -9.40
CA ARG A 54 13.18 -5.07 -8.00
C ARG A 54 12.86 -3.91 -7.07
N ASN A 55 13.04 -2.68 -7.52
CA ASN A 55 12.84 -1.47 -6.70
C ASN A 55 11.39 -0.98 -6.65
N ILE A 56 10.51 -1.55 -7.47
CA ILE A 56 9.10 -1.17 -7.59
C ILE A 56 8.15 -2.32 -7.24
N THR A 57 8.66 -3.39 -6.64
CA THR A 57 7.89 -4.53 -6.16
C THR A 57 8.28 -4.89 -4.74
N LYS A 58 7.37 -5.45 -3.98
CA LYS A 58 7.67 -5.99 -2.64
C LYS A 58 8.51 -7.26 -2.71
N TYR A 59 8.32 -8.03 -3.78
CA TYR A 59 9.03 -9.27 -4.06
C TYR A 59 8.98 -9.55 -5.56
N SER A 60 10.09 -9.97 -6.12
CA SER A 60 10.18 -10.42 -7.50
C SER A 60 11.06 -11.65 -7.59
N VAL A 61 10.68 -12.64 -8.37
CA VAL A 61 11.40 -13.91 -8.49
C VAL A 61 11.19 -14.58 -9.83
N THR A 62 12.26 -15.13 -10.40
CA THR A 62 12.17 -16.10 -11.51
C THR A 62 12.08 -17.50 -10.93
N VAL A 63 11.06 -18.26 -11.32
CA VAL A 63 10.86 -19.64 -10.87
C VAL A 63 11.93 -20.55 -11.48
N ARG A 64 12.74 -21.18 -10.66
CA ARG A 64 13.84 -22.03 -11.11
C ARG A 64 13.53 -23.53 -11.04
N ASP A 65 12.63 -23.94 -10.17
CA ASP A 65 12.16 -25.33 -10.06
C ASP A 65 10.63 -25.35 -10.04
N ARG A 66 10.04 -26.23 -10.82
CA ARG A 66 8.60 -26.43 -10.86
C ARG A 66 8.01 -26.82 -9.49
N LYS A 67 8.78 -27.59 -8.70
CA LYS A 67 8.36 -28.01 -7.35
C LYS A 67 8.09 -26.82 -6.42
N ASP A 68 8.79 -25.70 -6.63
CA ASP A 68 8.62 -24.50 -5.81
C ASP A 68 7.44 -23.63 -6.26
N LEU A 69 6.85 -23.89 -7.42
CA LEU A 69 5.85 -23.00 -8.03
C LEU A 69 4.66 -22.73 -7.10
N GLY A 70 4.06 -23.77 -6.54
CA GLY A 70 2.91 -23.59 -5.64
C GLY A 70 3.26 -22.80 -4.37
N LYS A 71 4.43 -23.06 -3.79
CA LYS A 71 4.94 -22.30 -2.65
C LYS A 71 5.19 -20.83 -3.02
N ILE A 72 5.85 -20.56 -4.16
CA ILE A 72 6.12 -19.20 -4.63
C ILE A 72 4.82 -18.44 -4.88
N ILE A 73 3.81 -19.05 -5.51
CA ILE A 73 2.50 -18.44 -5.71
C ILE A 73 1.87 -18.10 -4.36
N LYS A 74 1.86 -19.02 -3.41
CA LYS A 74 1.31 -18.78 -2.07
C LYS A 74 2.02 -17.63 -1.37
N MET A 75 3.36 -17.59 -1.42
CA MET A 75 4.17 -16.50 -0.88
C MET A 75 3.82 -15.16 -1.55
N ALA A 76 3.68 -15.14 -2.86
CA ALA A 76 3.38 -13.92 -3.62
C ALA A 76 2.06 -13.29 -3.17
N PHE A 77 0.99 -14.06 -3.05
CA PHE A 77 -0.30 -13.58 -2.56
C PHE A 77 -0.24 -13.14 -1.09
N HIS A 78 0.53 -13.83 -0.27
CA HIS A 78 0.74 -13.45 1.13
C HIS A 78 1.49 -12.11 1.22
N ILE A 79 2.62 -11.97 0.53
CA ILE A 79 3.45 -10.75 0.55
C ILE A 79 2.68 -9.55 -0.03
N ALA A 80 1.95 -9.74 -1.15
CA ALA A 80 1.21 -8.67 -1.78
C ALA A 80 0.16 -8.04 -0.86
N ARG A 81 -0.45 -8.83 0.02
CA ARG A 81 -1.62 -8.43 0.83
C ARG A 81 -1.31 -8.07 2.29
N THR A 82 -0.12 -8.39 2.79
CA THR A 82 0.23 -8.23 4.21
C THR A 82 1.20 -7.07 4.43
N GLY A 83 1.21 -6.49 5.63
CA GLY A 83 1.90 -5.24 5.92
C GLY A 83 1.37 -4.11 5.05
N LYS A 84 2.25 -3.20 4.58
CA LYS A 84 1.90 -2.29 3.50
C LYS A 84 1.66 -3.12 2.23
N PRO A 85 0.45 -3.12 1.65
CA PRO A 85 0.20 -3.87 0.42
C PRO A 85 1.02 -3.33 -0.75
N GLY A 86 1.22 -4.17 -1.76
CA GLY A 86 1.98 -3.75 -2.94
C GLY A 86 2.16 -4.88 -3.95
N PRO A 87 2.77 -4.58 -5.10
CA PRO A 87 2.93 -5.53 -6.18
C PRO A 87 4.00 -6.58 -5.90
N VAL A 88 3.77 -7.77 -6.46
CA VAL A 88 4.72 -8.89 -6.50
C VAL A 88 4.78 -9.41 -7.94
N LEU A 89 5.96 -9.79 -8.40
CA LEU A 89 6.17 -10.33 -9.73
C LEU A 89 6.75 -11.75 -9.66
N ILE A 90 6.15 -12.65 -10.42
CA ILE A 90 6.61 -14.03 -10.62
C ILE A 90 6.93 -14.21 -12.11
N ASP A 91 8.19 -14.40 -12.41
CA ASP A 91 8.70 -14.64 -13.75
C ASP A 91 8.76 -16.14 -14.03
N LEU A 92 8.07 -16.60 -15.08
CA LEU A 92 7.80 -18.01 -15.37
C LEU A 92 8.51 -18.46 -16.64
N PRO A 93 9.66 -19.14 -16.55
CA PRO A 93 10.32 -19.73 -17.71
C PRO A 93 9.44 -20.76 -18.42
N LYS A 94 9.53 -20.78 -19.77
CA LYS A 94 8.70 -21.63 -20.64
C LYS A 94 8.78 -23.12 -20.27
N ASP A 95 9.97 -23.62 -19.97
CA ASP A 95 10.19 -25.01 -19.59
C ASP A 95 9.58 -25.37 -18.23
N ILE A 96 9.47 -24.39 -17.30
CA ILE A 96 8.71 -24.55 -16.03
C ILE A 96 7.22 -24.64 -16.32
N GLN A 97 6.69 -23.84 -17.23
CA GLN A 97 5.26 -23.82 -17.57
C GLN A 97 4.81 -25.13 -18.25
N THR A 98 5.68 -25.75 -19.05
CA THR A 98 5.36 -26.98 -19.77
C THR A 98 5.73 -28.27 -19.01
N ALA A 99 6.44 -28.16 -17.90
CA ALA A 99 6.85 -29.31 -17.10
C ALA A 99 5.64 -29.96 -16.39
N SER A 100 5.53 -31.29 -16.51
CA SER A 100 4.53 -32.08 -15.78
C SER A 100 5.05 -32.52 -14.41
N GLY A 101 4.15 -32.74 -13.46
CA GLY A 101 4.48 -33.26 -12.14
C GLY A 101 3.37 -33.01 -11.10
N PRO A 102 3.57 -33.41 -9.83
CA PRO A 102 2.56 -33.23 -8.78
C PRO A 102 2.15 -31.76 -8.61
N ALA A 103 0.86 -31.54 -8.40
CA ALA A 103 0.33 -30.22 -8.06
C ALA A 103 0.40 -30.04 -6.55
N GLU A 104 1.42 -29.37 -6.08
CA GLU A 104 1.63 -29.08 -4.65
C GLU A 104 1.35 -27.60 -4.38
N TYR A 105 0.39 -27.33 -3.49
CA TYR A 105 0.05 -25.98 -3.06
C TYR A 105 -0.09 -25.97 -1.54
N PRO A 106 0.86 -25.38 -0.80
CA PRO A 106 0.86 -25.47 0.67
C PRO A 106 -0.26 -24.63 1.29
N ASP A 107 -0.84 -25.11 2.40
CA ASP A 107 -1.87 -24.40 3.15
C ASP A 107 -1.32 -23.12 3.80
N LYS A 108 -0.07 -23.15 4.23
CA LYS A 108 0.63 -22.01 4.87
C LYS A 108 2.02 -21.84 4.30
N VAL A 109 2.53 -20.63 4.36
CA VAL A 109 3.91 -20.31 4.04
C VAL A 109 4.59 -19.59 5.19
N GLU A 110 5.79 -20.02 5.50
CA GLU A 110 6.71 -19.31 6.38
C GLU A 110 7.80 -18.68 5.53
N ILE A 111 7.99 -17.37 5.68
CA ILE A 111 8.93 -16.59 4.89
C ILE A 111 9.99 -16.05 5.83
N ARG A 112 11.21 -16.58 5.70
CA ARG A 112 12.34 -16.15 6.53
C ARG A 112 12.57 -14.65 6.38
N GLY A 113 12.62 -13.95 7.51
CA GLY A 113 12.87 -12.50 7.53
C GLY A 113 11.67 -11.62 7.18
N TYR A 114 10.54 -12.18 6.74
CA TYR A 114 9.32 -11.43 6.50
C TYR A 114 8.40 -11.52 7.72
N ARG A 115 8.28 -10.41 8.44
CA ARG A 115 7.38 -10.31 9.60
C ARG A 115 6.44 -9.16 9.39
N VAL A 116 5.15 -9.43 9.48
CA VAL A 116 4.10 -8.40 9.48
C VAL A 116 3.99 -7.88 10.91
N ASN A 117 4.19 -6.58 11.09
CA ASN A 117 3.92 -5.94 12.37
C ASN A 117 2.45 -5.50 12.38
N ASP A 118 1.62 -6.28 13.03
CA ASP A 118 0.18 -6.03 13.22
C ASP A 118 -0.18 -5.71 14.69
N THR A 119 0.84 -5.57 15.53
CA THR A 119 0.66 -5.29 16.95
C THR A 119 0.55 -3.80 17.22
N VAL A 120 -0.39 -3.44 18.08
CA VAL A 120 -0.62 -2.06 18.50
C VAL A 120 0.03 -1.81 19.85
N HIS A 121 0.84 -0.76 19.96
CA HIS A 121 1.42 -0.34 21.24
C HIS A 121 0.37 0.41 22.07
N VAL A 122 -0.26 -0.28 23.02
CA VAL A 122 -1.36 0.25 23.84
C VAL A 122 -1.01 1.56 24.56
N GLY A 123 0.23 1.70 25.02
CA GLY A 123 0.70 2.93 25.66
C GLY A 123 0.71 4.14 24.73
N GLN A 124 1.13 3.95 23.49
CA GLN A 124 1.10 5.01 22.48
C GLN A 124 -0.34 5.36 22.08
N LEU A 125 -1.24 4.38 21.94
CA LEU A 125 -2.66 4.63 21.70
C LEU A 125 -3.29 5.47 22.83
N LYS A 126 -3.04 5.12 24.07
CA LYS A 126 -3.54 5.89 25.23
C LYS A 126 -3.02 7.34 25.20
N ARG A 127 -1.74 7.54 24.85
CA ARG A 127 -1.15 8.87 24.72
C ARG A 127 -1.80 9.65 23.57
N ALA A 128 -1.96 9.04 22.38
CA ALA A 128 -2.63 9.64 21.23
C ALA A 128 -4.08 10.05 21.57
N TYR A 129 -4.82 9.17 22.23
CA TYR A 129 -6.18 9.45 22.67
C TYR A 129 -6.24 10.60 23.69
N LYS A 130 -5.31 10.64 24.65
CA LYS A 130 -5.21 11.76 25.59
C LYS A 130 -4.95 13.09 24.86
N MET A 131 -4.10 13.09 23.84
CA MET A 131 -3.87 14.27 22.99
C MET A 131 -5.15 14.71 22.29
N LEU A 132 -5.91 13.75 21.72
CA LEU A 132 -7.19 14.03 21.09
C LEU A 132 -8.18 14.71 22.05
N LYS A 133 -8.33 14.16 23.24
CA LYS A 133 -9.26 14.71 24.26
C LYS A 133 -8.84 16.08 24.79
N SER A 134 -7.57 16.45 24.70
CA SER A 134 -7.06 17.74 25.17
C SER A 134 -7.00 18.83 24.08
N ALA A 135 -7.15 18.45 22.82
CA ALA A 135 -7.13 19.38 21.69
C ALA A 135 -8.39 20.25 21.66
N LYS A 136 -8.21 21.51 21.26
CA LYS A 136 -9.31 22.47 21.10
C LYS A 136 -9.90 22.47 19.69
N LYS A 137 -9.05 22.19 18.69
CA LYS A 137 -9.40 22.12 17.28
C LYS A 137 -8.82 20.82 16.64
N PRO A 138 -9.21 19.64 17.13
CA PRO A 138 -8.74 18.39 16.56
C PRO A 138 -9.29 18.19 15.14
N LEU A 139 -8.50 17.60 14.28
CA LEU A 139 -8.88 17.24 12.92
C LEU A 139 -8.37 15.84 12.59
N ILE A 140 -9.21 14.99 12.04
CA ILE A 140 -8.81 13.69 11.50
C ILE A 140 -8.45 13.84 10.03
N LEU A 141 -7.27 13.37 9.63
CA LEU A 141 -6.86 13.21 8.23
C LEU A 141 -6.95 11.73 7.85
N ALA A 142 -7.96 11.40 7.07
CA ALA A 142 -8.23 10.04 6.63
C ALA A 142 -7.56 9.75 5.28
N GLY A 143 -6.57 8.86 5.26
CA GLY A 143 -5.85 8.45 4.07
C GLY A 143 -6.40 7.18 3.42
N GLY A 144 -5.75 6.76 2.31
CA GLY A 144 -6.11 5.56 1.56
C GLY A 144 -5.96 4.25 2.36
N GLY A 145 -5.11 4.24 3.38
CA GLY A 145 -4.93 3.08 4.26
C GLY A 145 -6.21 2.61 4.93
N ILE A 146 -7.16 3.51 5.20
CA ILE A 146 -8.47 3.16 5.76
C ILE A 146 -9.27 2.30 4.77
N ASN A 147 -9.31 2.69 3.50
CA ASN A 147 -10.01 1.94 2.45
C ASN A 147 -9.34 0.57 2.22
N VAL A 148 -8.01 0.54 2.18
CA VAL A 148 -7.23 -0.69 2.02
C VAL A 148 -7.48 -1.66 3.19
N ALA A 149 -7.53 -1.15 4.42
CA ALA A 149 -7.80 -1.93 5.63
C ALA A 149 -9.30 -2.27 5.79
N ARG A 150 -10.20 -1.75 4.93
CA ARG A 150 -11.66 -1.86 5.06
C ARG A 150 -12.17 -1.38 6.43
N ALA A 151 -11.53 -0.35 6.98
CA ALA A 151 -11.80 0.19 8.31
C ALA A 151 -12.79 1.38 8.30
N ASN A 152 -13.53 1.56 7.21
CA ASN A 152 -14.45 2.68 7.00
C ASN A 152 -15.50 2.81 8.12
N GLU A 153 -16.13 1.70 8.49
CA GLU A 153 -17.12 1.67 9.56
C GLU A 153 -16.50 1.99 10.94
N ASN A 154 -15.29 1.49 11.20
CA ASN A 154 -14.56 1.79 12.44
C ASN A 154 -14.20 3.27 12.51
N LEU A 155 -13.77 3.88 11.39
CA LEU A 155 -13.53 5.31 11.32
C LEU A 155 -14.80 6.10 11.60
N ARG A 156 -15.92 5.74 10.97
CA ARG A 156 -17.21 6.41 11.16
C ARG A 156 -17.62 6.41 12.63
N ARG A 157 -17.62 5.24 13.26
CA ARG A 157 -17.95 5.09 14.68
C ARG A 157 -17.03 5.91 15.59
N PHE A 158 -15.74 5.96 15.28
CA PHE A 158 -14.78 6.76 16.03
C PHE A 158 -15.05 8.26 15.89
N VAL A 159 -15.27 8.73 14.66
CA VAL A 159 -15.60 10.13 14.34
C VAL A 159 -16.87 10.58 15.05
N GLU A 160 -17.93 9.75 15.01
CA GLU A 160 -19.22 10.04 15.67
C GLU A 160 -19.06 10.08 17.21
N ALA A 161 -18.35 9.10 17.78
CA ALA A 161 -18.15 9.00 19.24
C ALA A 161 -17.34 10.17 19.81
N GLU A 162 -16.33 10.63 19.04
CA GLU A 162 -15.44 11.70 19.47
C GLU A 162 -15.88 13.09 19.01
N ASN A 163 -16.87 13.15 18.11
CA ASN A 163 -17.37 14.37 17.46
C ASN A 163 -16.27 15.23 16.85
N VAL A 164 -15.35 14.60 16.08
CA VAL A 164 -14.20 15.25 15.48
C VAL A 164 -14.37 15.38 13.98
N PRO A 165 -14.16 16.58 13.38
CA PRO A 165 -14.24 16.77 11.94
C PRO A 165 -13.17 15.95 11.19
N VAL A 166 -13.51 15.54 9.95
CA VAL A 166 -12.68 14.71 9.10
C VAL A 166 -12.44 15.37 7.76
N VAL A 167 -11.18 15.37 7.34
CA VAL A 167 -10.76 15.62 5.96
C VAL A 167 -10.19 14.35 5.37
N THR A 168 -10.28 14.18 4.06
CA THR A 168 -9.70 13.02 3.37
C THR A 168 -8.60 13.44 2.41
N THR A 169 -7.62 12.55 2.20
CA THR A 169 -6.75 12.64 1.02
C THR A 169 -7.54 12.17 -0.21
N ILE A 170 -6.97 12.34 -1.42
CA ILE A 170 -7.61 11.83 -2.65
C ILE A 170 -7.79 10.30 -2.58
N MET A 171 -6.81 9.55 -2.06
CA MET A 171 -6.90 8.10 -1.87
C MET A 171 -7.79 7.71 -0.68
N GLY A 172 -8.03 8.64 0.23
CA GLY A 172 -8.95 8.48 1.37
C GLY A 172 -10.41 8.75 1.04
N LYS A 173 -10.74 9.19 -0.18
CA LYS A 173 -12.15 9.37 -0.58
C LYS A 173 -12.92 8.07 -0.43
N GLY A 174 -14.13 8.18 0.14
CA GLY A 174 -14.94 7.01 0.47
C GLY A 174 -14.66 6.42 1.86
N ALA A 175 -13.61 6.87 2.58
CA ALA A 175 -13.38 6.43 3.96
C ALA A 175 -14.53 6.82 4.91
N ILE A 176 -15.21 7.91 4.61
CA ILE A 176 -16.45 8.36 5.26
C ILE A 176 -17.42 8.89 4.20
N PRO A 177 -18.74 8.74 4.36
CA PRO A 177 -19.71 9.29 3.42
C PRO A 177 -19.56 10.81 3.26
N THR A 178 -19.67 11.32 2.04
CA THR A 178 -19.57 12.77 1.76
C THR A 178 -20.73 13.58 2.32
N THR A 179 -21.83 12.92 2.67
CA THR A 179 -23.01 13.50 3.33
C THR A 179 -22.89 13.50 4.85
N HIS A 180 -21.82 12.94 5.42
CA HIS A 180 -21.63 12.89 6.87
C HIS A 180 -21.43 14.31 7.44
N PRO A 181 -22.10 14.71 8.53
CA PRO A 181 -22.06 16.08 9.05
C PRO A 181 -20.66 16.54 9.48
N LEU A 182 -19.78 15.63 9.88
CA LEU A 182 -18.41 15.93 10.28
C LEU A 182 -17.41 15.85 9.10
N TYR A 183 -17.85 15.53 7.87
CA TYR A 183 -16.98 15.52 6.71
C TYR A 183 -16.78 16.92 6.13
N VAL A 184 -15.58 17.47 6.23
CA VAL A 184 -15.24 18.82 5.76
C VAL A 184 -14.93 18.82 4.26
N GLY A 185 -14.27 17.79 3.78
CA GLY A 185 -13.91 17.68 2.36
C GLY A 185 -12.58 16.97 2.12
N ASN A 186 -12.17 17.00 0.85
CA ASN A 186 -10.87 16.52 0.42
C ASN A 186 -9.83 17.65 0.59
N CYS A 187 -8.66 17.34 1.18
CA CYS A 187 -7.54 18.27 1.33
C CYS A 187 -6.41 17.99 0.32
N GLY A 188 -5.44 18.88 0.27
CA GLY A 188 -4.29 18.83 -0.61
C GLY A 188 -4.37 19.82 -1.79
N MET A 189 -3.49 19.65 -2.78
CA MET A 189 -3.33 20.58 -3.93
C MET A 189 -4.65 20.84 -4.68
N HIS A 190 -5.47 19.81 -4.86
CA HIS A 190 -6.80 19.90 -5.49
C HIS A 190 -7.92 19.75 -4.47
N GLY A 191 -7.65 20.09 -3.21
CA GLY A 191 -8.60 20.01 -2.12
C GLY A 191 -9.57 21.18 -2.08
N LYS A 192 -10.64 21.02 -1.29
CA LYS A 192 -11.57 22.12 -1.00
C LYS A 192 -10.91 23.13 -0.07
N TYR A 193 -11.19 24.40 -0.29
CA TYR A 193 -10.71 25.51 0.56
C TYR A 193 -10.98 25.26 2.05
N ALA A 194 -12.20 24.86 2.40
CA ALA A 194 -12.58 24.58 3.79
C ALA A 194 -11.75 23.46 4.42
N ALA A 195 -11.44 22.40 3.65
CA ALA A 195 -10.62 21.30 4.12
C ALA A 195 -9.16 21.71 4.34
N ASN A 196 -8.57 22.44 3.40
CA ASN A 196 -7.20 22.95 3.54
C ASN A 196 -7.09 23.97 4.70
N LYS A 197 -8.09 24.85 4.84
CA LYS A 197 -8.16 25.78 5.96
C LYS A 197 -8.29 25.07 7.31
N ALA A 198 -9.09 24.00 7.40
CA ALA A 198 -9.20 23.21 8.60
C ALA A 198 -7.84 22.55 8.99
N VAL A 199 -7.07 22.07 7.99
CA VAL A 199 -5.71 21.55 8.22
C VAL A 199 -4.77 22.65 8.75
N SER A 200 -4.81 23.85 8.19
CA SER A 200 -3.91 24.95 8.62
C SER A 200 -4.28 25.51 10.00
N GLU A 201 -5.53 25.38 10.44
CA GLU A 201 -6.01 25.94 11.70
C GLU A 201 -6.12 24.96 12.87
N CYS A 202 -5.98 23.64 12.59
CA CYS A 202 -6.08 22.63 13.65
C CYS A 202 -4.90 22.74 14.64
N ASP A 203 -5.13 22.34 15.89
CA ASP A 203 -4.10 22.22 16.93
C ASP A 203 -3.66 20.78 17.17
N LEU A 204 -4.41 19.82 16.62
CA LEU A 204 -4.05 18.41 16.53
C LEU A 204 -4.50 17.85 15.17
N LEU A 205 -3.56 17.32 14.42
CA LEU A 205 -3.81 16.55 13.21
C LEU A 205 -3.67 15.05 13.52
N PHE A 206 -4.79 14.33 13.54
CA PHE A 206 -4.84 12.90 13.79
C PHE A 206 -4.90 12.16 12.46
N SER A 207 -3.73 11.78 11.95
CA SER A 207 -3.55 11.18 10.63
C SER A 207 -3.64 9.67 10.69
N ILE A 208 -4.46 9.07 9.81
CA ILE A 208 -4.68 7.62 9.75
C ILE A 208 -4.51 7.13 8.30
N GLY A 209 -3.50 6.29 8.07
CA GLY A 209 -3.28 5.64 6.78
C GLY A 209 -2.94 6.58 5.64
N THR A 210 -2.09 7.59 5.89
CA THR A 210 -1.59 8.53 4.89
C THR A 210 -0.08 8.71 4.97
N ARG A 211 0.59 8.85 3.84
CA ARG A 211 2.07 9.00 3.76
C ARG A 211 2.56 10.45 3.70
N PHE A 212 1.75 11.44 3.87
CA PHE A 212 2.15 12.85 3.82
C PHE A 212 3.00 13.22 2.59
N ASN A 213 2.55 12.84 1.40
CA ASN A 213 3.23 13.23 0.17
C ASN A 213 3.06 14.74 -0.13
N ASP A 214 3.90 15.25 -1.03
CA ASP A 214 3.93 16.66 -1.43
C ASP A 214 2.58 17.18 -1.93
N ARG A 215 1.74 16.32 -2.54
CA ARG A 215 0.40 16.69 -3.03
C ARG A 215 -0.59 16.97 -1.89
N ILE A 216 -0.30 16.47 -0.69
CA ILE A 216 -1.11 16.70 0.51
C ILE A 216 -0.50 17.84 1.33
N THR A 217 0.81 17.82 1.53
CA THR A 217 1.49 18.79 2.41
C THR A 217 1.74 20.13 1.74
N GLY A 218 2.07 20.14 0.45
CA GLY A 218 2.61 21.33 -0.19
C GLY A 218 3.89 21.78 0.51
N ASP A 219 3.98 23.07 0.86
CA ASP A 219 5.08 23.59 1.69
C ASP A 219 4.95 23.05 3.12
N LEU A 220 5.96 22.33 3.59
CA LEU A 220 6.00 21.72 4.91
C LEU A 220 5.92 22.75 6.06
N ASN A 221 6.41 23.98 5.84
CA ASN A 221 6.35 25.04 6.84
C ASN A 221 4.93 25.59 7.01
N GLU A 222 4.11 25.49 5.97
CA GLU A 222 2.71 25.96 5.96
C GLU A 222 1.70 24.84 6.28
N PHE A 223 2.14 23.58 6.24
CA PHE A 223 1.26 22.44 6.49
C PHE A 223 1.01 22.24 7.99
N ALA A 224 -0.24 22.47 8.41
CA ALA A 224 -0.65 22.30 9.81
C ALA A 224 0.31 22.95 10.84
N PRO A 225 0.74 24.23 10.66
CA PRO A 225 1.88 24.82 11.36
C PRO A 225 1.67 24.93 12.88
N LYS A 226 0.43 24.84 13.35
CA LYS A 226 0.04 24.93 14.78
C LYS A 226 -0.24 23.57 15.40
N ALA A 227 -0.30 22.52 14.59
CA ALA A 227 -0.77 21.22 15.04
C ALA A 227 0.34 20.34 15.63
N LYS A 228 0.00 19.62 16.68
CA LYS A 228 0.69 18.38 17.00
C LYS A 228 0.20 17.30 16.07
N ILE A 229 1.09 16.41 15.62
CA ILE A 229 0.71 15.34 14.69
C ILE A 229 0.71 14.01 15.42
N VAL A 230 -0.38 13.27 15.30
CA VAL A 230 -0.48 11.86 15.63
C VAL A 230 -0.59 11.10 14.32
N HIS A 231 0.30 10.15 14.08
CA HIS A 231 0.32 9.37 12.84
C HIS A 231 0.11 7.88 13.14
N ILE A 232 -0.88 7.29 12.48
CA ILE A 232 -1.20 5.86 12.54
C ILE A 232 -1.04 5.31 11.13
N ASP A 233 -0.04 4.46 10.94
CA ASP A 233 0.21 3.78 9.68
C ASP A 233 0.79 2.38 9.92
N VAL A 234 0.64 1.49 8.93
CA VAL A 234 1.26 0.15 8.92
C VAL A 234 2.69 0.20 8.40
N ASP A 235 3.01 1.22 7.63
CA ASP A 235 4.33 1.43 7.04
C ASP A 235 5.19 2.31 7.97
N THR A 236 6.10 1.68 8.70
CA THR A 236 7.02 2.39 9.60
C THR A 236 7.97 3.35 8.89
N ALA A 237 8.16 3.20 7.58
CA ALA A 237 8.95 4.14 6.78
C ALA A 237 8.18 5.44 6.46
N SER A 238 6.87 5.45 6.67
CA SER A 238 6.01 6.63 6.49
C SER A 238 5.79 7.43 7.76
N ILE A 239 6.27 6.93 8.92
CA ILE A 239 6.12 7.54 10.26
C ILE A 239 7.33 8.39 10.63
#